data_d7377292b3f83ad733f4bdfe2d1f02da
#
_entry.id   d7377292b3f83ad733f4bdfe2d1f02da
#
_cell.length_a   1.000
_cell.length_b   1.000
_cell.length_c   1.000
_cell.angle_alpha   90.00
_cell.angle_beta   90.00
_cell.angle_gamma   90.00
#
_symmetry.space_group_name_H-M   'P 1'
#
loop_
_entity.id
_entity.type
_entity.pdbx_description
1 polymer ?
#
loop_
_entity_poly.entity_id
_entity_poly.type
_entity_poly.pdbx_seq_one_letter_code
_entity_poly.pdbx_strand_id
1 'polypeptide(L)'
;MISNQNFGQAIEALKAGKRVSREGWNGKGMWLSLSGVSGNREVAAENFWSEHNAEFARQNGGKATVLPSISMKTATGEILMGWLASQTDMLAEDWVILD
;
A
#
# COMPACT_ATOMS: atom_id res chain seq x y z
N MET A 1 12.89 14.68 2.81
CA MET A 1 13.11 13.52 1.93
C MET A 1 14.41 12.83 2.33
N ILE A 2 14.40 11.52 2.47
CA ILE A 2 15.56 10.73 2.87
C ILE A 2 15.84 9.71 1.77
N SER A 3 17.04 9.78 1.18
CA SER A 3 17.44 8.93 0.06
C SER A 3 18.33 7.78 0.51
N ASN A 4 18.65 6.89 -0.42
CA ASN A 4 19.58 5.77 -0.23
C ASN A 4 19.17 4.83 0.90
N GLN A 5 17.88 4.56 1.00
CA GLN A 5 17.34 3.67 2.02
C GLN A 5 17.19 2.27 1.46
N ASN A 6 17.28 1.27 2.32
CA ASN A 6 16.98 -0.11 1.95
C ASN A 6 15.48 -0.41 2.08
N PHE A 7 15.08 -1.61 1.66
CA PHE A 7 13.66 -1.98 1.67
C PHE A 7 13.11 -2.05 3.10
N GLY A 8 13.89 -2.52 4.06
CA GLY A 8 13.46 -2.55 5.46
C GLY A 8 13.14 -1.17 5.99
N GLN A 9 13.97 -0.19 5.66
CA GLN A 9 13.72 1.21 6.03
C GLN A 9 12.49 1.77 5.35
N ALA A 10 12.27 1.40 4.07
CA ALA A 10 11.06 1.80 3.35
C ALA A 10 9.80 1.21 4.01
N ILE A 11 9.84 -0.06 4.41
CA ILE A 11 8.72 -0.71 5.10
C ILE A 11 8.41 -0.02 6.43
N GLU A 12 9.44 0.31 7.21
CA GLU A 12 9.23 1.01 8.48
C GLU A 12 8.63 2.40 8.27
N ALA A 13 9.06 3.09 7.21
CA ALA A 13 8.47 4.38 6.85
C ALA A 13 6.99 4.25 6.46
N LEU A 14 6.65 3.20 5.68
CA LEU A 14 5.25 2.93 5.33
C LEU A 14 4.41 2.69 6.58
N LYS A 15 4.91 1.92 7.53
CA LYS A 15 4.21 1.67 8.80
C LYS A 15 4.03 2.93 9.62
N ALA A 16 4.93 3.90 9.46
CA ALA A 16 4.83 5.20 10.12
C ALA A 16 3.90 6.18 9.37
N GLY A 17 3.26 5.74 8.29
CA GLY A 17 2.32 6.57 7.53
C GLY A 17 2.98 7.46 6.49
N LYS A 18 4.21 7.19 6.13
CA LYS A 18 4.95 7.99 5.14
C LYS A 18 4.85 7.37 3.76
N ARG A 19 5.11 8.18 2.73
CA ARG A 19 5.19 7.70 1.36
C ARG A 19 6.63 7.36 1.01
N VAL A 20 6.81 6.33 0.18
CA VAL A 20 8.15 5.94 -0.28
C VAL A 20 8.13 5.72 -1.79
N SER A 21 9.30 5.82 -2.40
CA SER A 21 9.49 5.53 -3.82
C SER A 21 10.91 5.01 -4.03
N ARG A 22 11.21 4.54 -5.26
CA ARG A 22 12.57 4.18 -5.66
C ARG A 22 13.06 5.14 -6.72
N GLU A 23 14.30 5.58 -6.60
CA GLU A 23 14.94 6.39 -7.64
C GLU A 23 15.05 5.63 -8.96
N GLY A 24 15.27 4.32 -8.88
CA GLY A 24 15.44 3.46 -10.06
C GLY A 24 14.15 3.13 -10.81
N TRP A 25 12.99 3.56 -10.35
CA TRP A 25 11.75 3.33 -11.09
C TRP A 25 11.69 4.18 -12.35
N ASN A 26 11.24 3.55 -13.45
CA ASN A 26 11.14 4.22 -14.74
C ASN A 26 10.03 5.27 -14.80
N GLY A 27 8.97 5.09 -14.04
CA GLY A 27 7.84 6.03 -14.01
C GLY A 27 8.09 7.17 -13.04
N LYS A 28 7.80 8.40 -13.49
CA LYS A 28 7.91 9.58 -12.63
C LYS A 28 6.69 9.76 -11.77
N GLY A 29 6.90 10.25 -10.55
CA GLY A 29 5.81 10.57 -9.64
C GLY A 29 5.12 9.36 -9.02
N MET A 30 5.69 8.17 -9.14
CA MET A 30 5.18 6.97 -8.46
C MET A 30 5.55 7.01 -6.98
N TRP A 31 4.64 6.53 -6.16
CA TRP A 31 4.94 6.35 -4.73
C TRP A 31 4.03 5.28 -4.14
N LEU A 32 4.48 4.75 -3.01
CA LEU A 32 3.72 3.77 -2.23
C LEU A 32 3.23 4.42 -0.95
N SER A 33 2.10 3.95 -0.47
CA SER A 33 1.61 4.26 0.87
C SER A 33 0.97 3.01 1.48
N LEU A 34 0.84 2.98 2.79
CA LEU A 34 0.19 1.87 3.47
C LEU A 34 -1.26 2.23 3.74
N SER A 35 -2.18 1.47 3.15
CA SER A 35 -3.61 1.57 3.47
C SER A 35 -3.86 0.78 4.75
N GLY A 36 -4.47 1.42 5.74
CA GLY A 36 -4.72 0.80 7.03
C GLY A 36 -3.53 0.91 7.99
N VAL A 37 -2.89 2.07 8.02
CA VAL A 37 -1.71 2.34 8.87
C VAL A 37 -1.97 2.00 10.34
N SER A 38 -3.20 2.25 10.83
CA SER A 38 -3.56 1.96 12.22
C SER A 38 -3.87 0.48 12.48
N GLY A 39 -3.70 -0.38 11.48
CA GLY A 39 -3.95 -1.80 11.59
C GLY A 39 -5.24 -2.21 10.88
N ASN A 40 -5.81 -3.34 11.30
CA ASN A 40 -7.02 -3.90 10.70
C ASN A 40 -8.22 -2.97 10.95
N ARG A 41 -9.13 -2.92 9.98
CA ARG A 41 -10.37 -2.17 10.16
C ARG A 41 -11.56 -3.02 9.73
N GLU A 42 -12.68 -2.84 10.42
CA GLU A 42 -13.94 -3.45 10.02
C GLU A 42 -14.63 -2.58 8.98
N VAL A 43 -15.10 -3.22 7.91
CA VAL A 43 -15.79 -2.54 6.82
C VAL A 43 -17.17 -3.15 6.67
N ALA A 44 -18.20 -2.30 6.68
CA ALA A 44 -19.58 -2.74 6.48
C ALA A 44 -19.77 -3.25 5.04
N ALA A 45 -20.68 -4.21 4.87
CA ALA A 45 -20.90 -4.87 3.57
C ALA A 45 -21.15 -3.87 2.45
N GLU A 46 -21.96 -2.83 2.69
CA GLU A 46 -22.31 -1.83 1.68
C GLU A 46 -21.13 -0.97 1.23
N ASN A 47 -20.00 -1.01 1.95
CA ASN A 47 -18.81 -0.21 1.62
C ASN A 47 -17.77 -0.96 0.82
N PHE A 48 -18.04 -2.22 0.45
CA PHE A 48 -17.14 -2.99 -0.40
C PHE A 48 -17.46 -2.75 -1.87
N TRP A 49 -16.43 -2.55 -2.67
CA TRP A 49 -16.58 -2.38 -4.12
C TRP A 49 -16.80 -3.72 -4.83
N SER A 50 -16.16 -4.78 -4.31
CA SER A 50 -16.26 -6.11 -4.90
C SER A 50 -17.55 -6.77 -4.42
N GLU A 51 -18.36 -7.26 -5.38
CA GLU A 51 -19.60 -7.97 -5.09
C GLU A 51 -19.39 -9.17 -4.17
N HIS A 52 -18.35 -9.95 -4.44
CA HIS A 52 -18.09 -11.15 -3.64
C HIS A 52 -17.63 -10.79 -2.22
N ASN A 53 -16.84 -9.74 -2.07
CA ASN A 53 -16.42 -9.28 -0.75
C ASN A 53 -17.63 -8.73 0.04
N ALA A 54 -18.48 -7.98 -0.62
CA ALA A 54 -19.70 -7.48 0.00
C ALA A 54 -20.62 -8.63 0.43
N GLU A 55 -20.78 -9.64 -0.42
CA GLU A 55 -21.61 -10.80 -0.10
C GLU A 55 -21.04 -11.60 1.07
N PHE A 56 -19.73 -11.82 1.10
CA PHE A 56 -19.11 -12.46 2.25
C PHE A 56 -19.38 -11.66 3.54
N ALA A 57 -19.23 -10.34 3.47
CA ALA A 57 -19.46 -9.47 4.64
C ALA A 57 -20.93 -9.54 5.10
N ARG A 58 -21.89 -9.58 4.17
CA ARG A 58 -23.31 -9.73 4.53
C ARG A 58 -23.56 -11.02 5.30
N GLN A 59 -22.91 -12.11 4.89
CA GLN A 59 -23.04 -13.40 5.55
C GLN A 59 -22.23 -13.49 6.84
N ASN A 60 -21.32 -12.55 7.07
CA ASN A 60 -20.42 -12.52 8.21
C ASN A 60 -20.86 -11.47 9.24
N GLY A 61 -22.15 -11.36 9.48
CA GLY A 61 -22.70 -10.40 10.45
C GLY A 61 -22.73 -8.97 9.93
N GLY A 62 -22.69 -8.77 8.61
CA GLY A 62 -22.82 -7.45 7.99
C GLY A 62 -21.52 -6.69 7.78
N LYS A 63 -20.38 -7.30 8.12
CA LYS A 63 -19.08 -6.63 8.00
C LYS A 63 -17.95 -7.65 7.83
N ALA A 64 -16.80 -7.19 7.40
CA ALA A 64 -15.59 -8.00 7.35
C ALA A 64 -14.36 -7.16 7.75
N THR A 65 -13.36 -7.82 8.30
CA THR A 65 -12.10 -7.16 8.66
C THR A 65 -11.23 -7.05 7.41
N VAL A 66 -10.73 -5.86 7.14
CA VAL A 66 -9.80 -5.61 6.04
C VAL A 66 -8.40 -5.44 6.60
N LEU A 67 -7.47 -6.24 6.09
CA LEU A 67 -6.06 -6.19 6.50
C LEU A 67 -5.38 -4.99 5.84
N PRO A 68 -4.32 -4.43 6.45
CA PRO A 68 -3.53 -3.39 5.81
C PRO A 68 -2.92 -3.90 4.50
N SER A 69 -2.78 -3.01 3.52
CA SER A 69 -2.14 -3.35 2.25
C SER A 69 -1.33 -2.16 1.75
N ILE A 70 -0.26 -2.47 1.01
CA ILE A 70 0.54 -1.43 0.36
C ILE A 70 -0.15 -1.09 -0.96
N SER A 71 -0.38 0.20 -1.19
CA SER A 71 -0.95 0.69 -2.44
C SER A 71 0.07 1.54 -3.18
N MET A 72 -0.08 1.61 -4.50
CA MET A 72 0.80 2.42 -5.35
C MET A 72 -0.01 3.48 -6.08
N LYS A 73 0.49 4.72 -6.03
CA LYS A 73 0.03 5.75 -6.96
C LYS A 73 0.91 5.63 -8.20
N THR A 74 0.31 5.30 -9.34
CA THR A 74 1.04 5.03 -10.57
C THR A 74 1.53 6.32 -11.22
N ALA A 75 2.43 6.19 -12.20
CA ALA A 75 2.97 7.34 -12.94
C ALA A 75 1.87 8.07 -13.72
N THR A 76 0.80 7.38 -14.12
CA THR A 76 -0.31 7.96 -14.89
C THR A 76 -1.50 8.37 -14.02
N GLY A 77 -1.37 8.30 -12.69
CA GLY A 77 -2.34 8.88 -11.78
C GLY A 77 -3.42 7.93 -11.27
N GLU A 78 -3.23 6.62 -11.41
CA GLU A 78 -4.16 5.65 -10.83
C GLU A 78 -3.67 5.18 -9.47
N ILE A 79 -4.57 4.60 -8.70
CA ILE A 79 -4.23 3.95 -7.43
C ILE A 79 -4.38 2.44 -7.61
N LEU A 80 -3.28 1.71 -7.45
CA LEU A 80 -3.27 0.26 -7.45
C LEU A 80 -3.30 -0.22 -6.00
N MET A 81 -4.37 -0.89 -5.62
CA MET A 81 -4.48 -1.48 -4.29
C MET A 81 -3.79 -2.84 -4.27
N GLY A 82 -2.98 -3.09 -3.25
CA GLY A 82 -2.31 -4.38 -3.12
C GLY A 82 -1.06 -4.52 -3.97
N TRP A 83 -0.17 -3.54 -3.93
CA TRP A 83 1.11 -3.59 -4.64
C TRP A 83 1.98 -4.73 -4.12
N LEU A 84 2.62 -5.46 -5.04
CA LEU A 84 3.51 -6.58 -4.74
C LEU A 84 4.95 -6.20 -5.07
N ALA A 85 5.85 -6.37 -4.10
CA ALA A 85 7.27 -6.08 -4.30
C ALA A 85 7.92 -7.18 -5.15
N SER A 86 8.70 -6.78 -6.15
CA SER A 86 9.58 -7.69 -6.87
C SER A 86 10.84 -7.95 -6.04
N GLN A 87 11.63 -8.97 -6.43
CA GLN A 87 12.92 -9.17 -5.79
C GLN A 87 13.83 -7.96 -5.98
N THR A 88 13.79 -7.34 -7.15
CA THR A 88 14.56 -6.13 -7.42
C THR A 88 14.19 -5.02 -6.44
N ASP A 89 12.90 -4.85 -6.16
CA ASP A 89 12.46 -3.87 -5.17
C ASP A 89 12.93 -4.21 -3.77
N MET A 90 12.85 -5.49 -3.39
CA MET A 90 13.23 -5.92 -2.04
C MET A 90 14.72 -5.79 -1.77
N LEU A 91 15.55 -5.95 -2.80
CA LEU A 91 17.00 -5.91 -2.68
C LEU A 91 17.59 -4.53 -3.01
N ALA A 92 16.77 -3.58 -3.44
CA ALA A 92 17.22 -2.26 -3.82
C ALA A 92 17.67 -1.44 -2.60
N GLU A 93 18.65 -0.56 -2.84
CA GLU A 93 19.13 0.37 -1.82
C GLU A 93 18.98 1.83 -2.28
N ASP A 94 18.04 2.06 -3.18
CA ASP A 94 17.73 3.38 -3.72
C ASP A 94 16.35 3.86 -3.29
N TRP A 95 15.82 3.31 -2.21
CA TRP A 95 14.53 3.75 -1.67
C TRP A 95 14.63 5.17 -1.13
N VAL A 96 13.55 5.92 -1.30
CA VAL A 96 13.44 7.31 -0.85
C VAL A 96 12.20 7.43 0.01
N ILE A 97 12.37 7.99 1.20
CA ILE A 97 11.24 8.35 2.07
C ILE A 97 10.88 9.78 1.73
N LEU A 98 9.65 9.99 1.24
CA LEU A 98 9.22 11.26 0.67
C LEU A 98 8.74 12.26 1.73
N ASP A 99 8.14 11.79 2.80
CA ASP A 99 7.56 12.67 3.81
C ASP A 99 8.32 12.64 5.13
#